data_2dedebe4d1d2a7d5236d9c54870fdd07
#
_entry.id   2dedebe4d1d2a7d5236d9c54870fdd07
#
_cell.length_a   1.000
_cell.length_b   1.000
_cell.length_c   1.000
_cell.angle_alpha   90.00
_cell.angle_beta   90.00
_cell.angle_gamma   90.00
#
_symmetry.space_group_name_H-M   'P 1'
#
loop_
_entity.id
_entity.type
_entity.pdbx_description
1 polymer ?
#
loop_
_entity_poly.entity_id
_entity_poly.type
_entity_poly.pdbx_seq_one_letter_code
_entity_poly.pdbx_strand_id
1 'polypeptide(L)'
;MLSPVIDVFRLRQYFNVITRARQVAELVRDDAGFLRTVRRALVTLPFESQLAIETQPFPEPAPRRLDQALHGRRFGLVATGGSGALASVVGVWRALEESHITPDVVSVCSGSSLFGFPLAAGIPAEEVAEFTLGLRTQDYVDVNWSGLASVALDVGRGFAGVVVGERIEQTYRRLLGDMTLSELPIPCYAPIWNVEENRLEYAGPKTHPDLPVARVIRAAIAIPLFIDPVKIDGLHWCDGGIVDIFPVRPVLEIEKPVDVVLAVNGFYPPDFEGESAHGWRDARASVLRIAAQVRTSQQIELARTNLERLRAETE
;
A
#
# COMPACT_ATOMS: atom_id res chain seq x y z
N MET A 1 29.70 -31.72 6.03
CA MET A 1 30.25 -30.70 6.96
C MET A 1 29.76 -29.30 6.66
N LEU A 2 28.40 -29.09 6.51
CA LEU A 2 27.78 -27.78 6.31
C LEU A 2 26.76 -27.43 7.42
N SER A 3 26.66 -28.32 8.44
CA SER A 3 25.67 -28.23 9.51
C SER A 3 25.84 -27.04 10.49
N PRO A 4 27.02 -26.71 11.05
CA PRO A 4 27.10 -25.69 12.11
C PRO A 4 26.98 -24.26 11.61
N VAL A 5 27.35 -23.97 10.35
CA VAL A 5 27.22 -22.59 9.80
C VAL A 5 25.75 -22.24 9.49
N ILE A 6 24.99 -23.24 9.07
CA ILE A 6 23.55 -23.07 8.79
C ILE A 6 22.78 -22.82 10.10
N ASP A 7 23.17 -23.45 11.20
CA ASP A 7 22.50 -23.28 12.50
C ASP A 7 22.74 -21.92 13.13
N VAL A 8 23.94 -21.35 12.99
CA VAL A 8 24.23 -19.99 13.49
C VAL A 8 23.49 -18.94 12.68
N PHE A 9 23.35 -19.12 11.35
CA PHE A 9 22.62 -18.21 10.49
C PHE A 9 21.11 -18.28 10.78
N ARG A 10 20.58 -19.48 11.01
CA ARG A 10 19.19 -19.72 11.42
C ARG A 10 18.90 -19.11 12.79
N LEU A 11 19.74 -19.35 13.81
CA LEU A 11 19.59 -18.75 15.14
C LEU A 11 19.55 -17.23 15.09
N ARG A 12 20.35 -16.57 14.26
CA ARG A 12 20.37 -15.12 14.11
C ARG A 12 19.10 -14.59 13.43
N GLN A 13 18.55 -15.33 12.47
CA GLN A 13 17.23 -15.02 11.88
C GLN A 13 16.10 -15.18 12.91
N TYR A 14 16.13 -16.22 13.72
CA TYR A 14 15.21 -16.43 14.85
C TYR A 14 15.24 -15.27 15.83
N PHE A 15 16.40 -14.84 16.27
CA PHE A 15 16.56 -13.71 17.18
C PHE A 15 15.98 -12.41 16.58
N ASN A 16 16.19 -12.17 15.29
CA ASN A 16 15.66 -10.98 14.63
C ASN A 16 14.12 -11.02 14.51
N VAL A 17 13.53 -12.18 14.21
CA VAL A 17 12.07 -12.34 14.14
C VAL A 17 11.45 -12.18 15.54
N ILE A 18 12.04 -12.82 16.56
CA ILE A 18 11.54 -12.72 17.95
C ILE A 18 11.69 -11.28 18.47
N THR A 19 12.78 -10.59 18.16
CA THR A 19 12.99 -9.19 18.58
C THR A 19 11.99 -8.26 17.90
N ARG A 20 11.71 -8.46 16.61
CA ARG A 20 10.70 -7.70 15.88
C ARG A 20 9.28 -8.00 16.34
N ALA A 21 8.96 -9.28 16.59
CA ALA A 21 7.68 -9.67 17.16
C ALA A 21 7.46 -9.06 18.57
N ARG A 22 8.53 -8.97 19.37
CA ARG A 22 8.51 -8.31 20.66
C ARG A 22 8.30 -6.80 20.54
N GLN A 23 8.98 -6.16 19.59
CA GLN A 23 8.79 -4.74 19.27
C GLN A 23 7.36 -4.45 18.79
N VAL A 24 6.80 -5.29 17.92
CA VAL A 24 5.41 -5.19 17.47
C VAL A 24 4.46 -5.43 18.65
N ALA A 25 4.72 -6.41 19.51
CA ALA A 25 3.90 -6.68 20.69
C ALA A 25 3.96 -5.55 21.74
N GLU A 26 5.10 -4.89 21.88
CA GLU A 26 5.25 -3.71 22.73
C GLU A 26 4.53 -2.50 22.12
N LEU A 27 4.61 -2.31 20.79
CA LEU A 27 3.85 -1.28 20.08
C LEU A 27 2.35 -1.48 20.18
N VAL A 28 1.87 -2.74 20.11
CA VAL A 28 0.44 -3.09 20.28
C VAL A 28 -0.06 -2.83 21.71
N ARG A 29 0.82 -2.89 22.72
CA ARG A 29 0.46 -2.62 24.11
C ARG A 29 0.47 -1.15 24.48
N ASP A 30 1.18 -0.32 23.73
CA ASP A 30 1.33 1.12 24.00
C ASP A 30 0.89 1.94 22.77
N ASP A 31 -0.43 2.19 22.65
CA ASP A 31 -0.98 3.06 21.60
C ASP A 31 -0.33 4.45 21.59
N ALA A 32 0.03 4.98 22.77
CA ALA A 32 0.72 6.26 22.87
C ALA A 32 2.19 6.16 22.40
N GLY A 33 2.82 5.00 22.54
CA GLY A 33 4.16 4.70 22.02
C GLY A 33 4.18 4.57 20.52
N PHE A 34 3.17 3.93 19.95
CA PHE A 34 2.99 3.82 18.49
C PHE A 34 2.82 5.20 17.86
N LEU A 35 1.90 6.03 18.38
CA LEU A 35 1.70 7.40 17.92
C LEU A 35 2.95 8.26 18.08
N ARG A 36 3.75 8.10 19.14
CA ARG A 36 5.04 8.77 19.29
C ARG A 36 6.06 8.31 18.26
N THR A 37 6.09 7.02 17.92
CA THR A 37 6.99 6.46 16.91
C THR A 37 6.61 6.94 15.51
N VAL A 38 5.31 6.93 15.18
CA VAL A 38 4.80 7.49 13.93
C VAL A 38 5.07 9.00 13.85
N ARG A 39 4.83 9.73 14.94
CA ARG A 39 5.12 11.18 15.02
C ARG A 39 6.62 11.47 14.90
N ARG A 40 7.50 10.65 15.49
CA ARG A 40 8.95 10.74 15.30
C ARG A 40 9.35 10.44 13.85
N ALA A 41 8.78 9.41 13.23
CA ALA A 41 9.05 9.10 11.83
C ALA A 41 8.58 10.22 10.88
N LEU A 42 7.45 10.86 11.18
CA LEU A 42 6.94 12.01 10.45
C LEU A 42 7.78 13.28 10.67
N VAL A 43 8.36 13.46 11.87
CA VAL A 43 9.21 14.60 12.23
C VAL A 43 10.65 14.45 11.70
N THR A 44 11.08 13.23 11.35
CA THR A 44 12.40 12.98 10.72
C THR A 44 12.39 13.08 9.19
N LEU A 45 11.24 13.33 8.57
CA LEU A 45 11.22 13.86 7.21
C LEU A 45 11.88 15.24 7.23
N PRO A 46 12.76 15.55 6.27
CA PRO A 46 13.51 16.81 6.29
C PRO A 46 12.55 17.99 6.44
N PHE A 47 12.71 18.73 7.50
CA PHE A 47 11.85 19.88 7.86
C PHE A 47 11.81 20.94 6.74
N GLU A 48 12.85 21.01 5.94
CA GLU A 48 12.96 21.85 4.75
C GLU A 48 11.94 21.53 3.66
N SER A 49 11.56 20.24 3.50
CA SER A 49 10.54 19.84 2.53
C SER A 49 9.13 20.27 2.96
N GLN A 50 8.86 20.32 4.26
CA GLN A 50 7.57 20.79 4.79
C GLN A 50 7.42 22.30 4.67
N LEU A 51 8.47 23.06 4.98
CA LEU A 51 8.49 24.51 4.85
C LEU A 51 8.34 24.97 3.38
N ALA A 52 8.92 24.25 2.43
CA ALA A 52 8.78 24.56 1.01
C ALA A 52 7.34 24.35 0.49
N ILE A 53 6.58 23.44 1.07
CA ILE A 53 5.17 23.20 0.72
C ILE A 53 4.25 24.28 1.33
N GLU A 54 4.53 24.71 2.57
CA GLU A 54 3.72 25.73 3.25
C GLU A 54 3.95 27.16 2.71
N THR A 55 5.08 27.42 2.08
CA THR A 55 5.45 28.76 1.63
C THR A 55 5.21 29.04 0.14
N GLN A 56 4.85 28.04 -0.65
CA GLN A 56 4.41 28.28 -2.02
C GLN A 56 2.93 28.64 -2.04
N PRO A 57 2.56 29.88 -2.36
CA PRO A 57 1.16 30.19 -2.57
C PRO A 57 0.65 29.33 -3.72
N PHE A 58 -0.40 28.56 -3.48
CA PHE A 58 -1.10 27.85 -4.56
C PHE A 58 -1.44 28.90 -5.63
N PRO A 59 -1.00 28.70 -6.89
CA PRO A 59 -1.38 29.62 -7.94
C PRO A 59 -2.90 29.58 -8.09
N GLU A 60 -3.59 30.64 -7.71
CA GLU A 60 -5.00 30.77 -8.05
C GLU A 60 -5.14 30.80 -9.59
N PRO A 61 -6.10 30.11 -10.15
CA PRO A 61 -7.16 29.27 -9.65
C PRO A 61 -6.98 27.80 -10.09
N ALA A 62 -6.33 26.98 -9.25
CA ALA A 62 -6.15 25.56 -9.56
C ALA A 62 -7.46 24.80 -9.86
N PRO A 63 -8.60 25.02 -9.13
CA PRO A 63 -9.84 24.33 -9.40
C PRO A 63 -10.38 24.59 -10.82
N ARG A 64 -10.35 25.82 -11.30
CA ARG A 64 -10.83 26.17 -12.65
C ARG A 64 -9.96 25.58 -13.77
N ARG A 65 -8.66 25.48 -13.56
CA ARG A 65 -7.77 24.85 -14.55
C ARG A 65 -7.97 23.34 -14.60
N LEU A 66 -8.19 22.70 -13.47
CA LEU A 66 -8.44 21.28 -13.39
C LEU A 66 -9.76 20.92 -14.05
N ASP A 67 -10.84 21.64 -13.75
CA ASP A 67 -12.16 21.47 -14.38
C ASP A 67 -12.07 21.64 -15.91
N GLN A 68 -11.40 22.71 -16.39
CA GLN A 68 -11.19 22.93 -17.82
C GLN A 68 -10.37 21.82 -18.48
N ALA A 69 -9.30 21.32 -17.80
CA ALA A 69 -8.45 20.24 -18.32
C ALA A 69 -9.20 18.92 -18.41
N LEU A 70 -10.15 18.66 -17.50
CA LEU A 70 -10.90 17.40 -17.44
C LEU A 70 -12.23 17.44 -18.19
N HIS A 71 -12.68 18.63 -18.66
CA HIS A 71 -13.97 18.78 -19.30
C HIS A 71 -14.11 17.92 -20.56
N GLY A 72 -15.08 17.00 -20.54
CA GLY A 72 -15.35 16.07 -21.63
C GLY A 72 -14.31 14.95 -21.81
N ARG A 73 -13.34 14.84 -20.92
CA ARG A 73 -12.30 13.80 -20.91
C ARG A 73 -12.60 12.74 -19.87
N ARG A 74 -12.23 11.51 -20.16
CA ARG A 74 -12.22 10.44 -19.17
C ARG A 74 -11.01 10.62 -18.26
N PHE A 75 -11.25 10.50 -16.97
CA PHE A 75 -10.25 10.78 -15.95
C PHE A 75 -10.01 9.57 -15.05
N GLY A 76 -8.76 9.19 -14.86
CA GLY A 76 -8.33 8.14 -13.94
C GLY A 76 -7.47 8.66 -12.81
N LEU A 77 -7.65 8.11 -11.61
CA LEU A 77 -6.76 8.35 -10.48
C LEU A 77 -5.92 7.09 -10.23
N VAL A 78 -4.60 7.25 -10.23
CA VAL A 78 -3.65 6.15 -9.92
C VAL A 78 -2.80 6.53 -8.73
N ALA A 79 -2.81 5.70 -7.68
CA ALA A 79 -2.00 5.93 -6.49
C ALA A 79 -0.98 4.81 -6.27
N THR A 80 0.27 5.19 -6.02
CA THR A 80 1.33 4.23 -5.67
C THR A 80 1.06 3.56 -4.32
N GLY A 81 1.65 2.39 -4.11
CA GLY A 81 1.80 1.82 -2.78
C GLY A 81 2.77 2.61 -1.90
N GLY A 82 2.90 2.21 -0.65
CA GLY A 82 3.80 2.82 0.33
C GLY A 82 3.23 2.81 1.75
N SER A 83 3.82 3.59 2.66
CA SER A 83 3.35 3.72 4.05
C SER A 83 2.63 5.07 4.27
N GLY A 84 2.81 5.75 5.37
CA GLY A 84 2.02 6.91 5.82
C GLY A 84 1.73 8.04 4.82
N ALA A 85 2.54 8.22 3.77
CA ALA A 85 2.27 9.21 2.72
C ALA A 85 0.99 8.93 1.90
N LEU A 86 0.43 7.74 2.03
CA LEU A 86 -0.78 7.32 1.31
C LEU A 86 -2.06 8.03 1.77
N ALA A 87 -2.04 8.62 2.95
CA ALA A 87 -3.10 9.52 3.40
C ALA A 87 -3.27 10.73 2.46
N SER A 88 -2.26 11.05 1.63
CA SER A 88 -2.37 12.05 0.57
C SER A 88 -3.49 11.76 -0.44
N VAL A 89 -3.83 10.49 -0.65
CA VAL A 89 -4.97 10.09 -1.51
C VAL A 89 -6.27 10.70 -1.00
N VAL A 90 -6.47 10.74 0.33
CA VAL A 90 -7.66 11.35 0.94
C VAL A 90 -7.69 12.86 0.68
N GLY A 91 -6.53 13.53 0.83
CA GLY A 91 -6.43 14.98 0.55
C GLY A 91 -6.67 15.33 -0.92
N VAL A 92 -6.12 14.53 -1.83
CA VAL A 92 -6.38 14.67 -3.28
C VAL A 92 -7.87 14.46 -3.58
N TRP A 93 -8.48 13.41 -3.02
CA TRP A 93 -9.89 13.12 -3.24
C TRP A 93 -10.78 14.25 -2.71
N ARG A 94 -10.47 14.79 -1.53
CA ARG A 94 -11.19 15.95 -0.99
C ARG A 94 -11.13 17.15 -1.94
N ALA A 95 -9.97 17.45 -2.53
CA ALA A 95 -9.85 18.52 -3.51
C ALA A 95 -10.68 18.26 -4.78
N LEU A 96 -10.82 17.00 -5.21
CA LEU A 96 -11.70 16.60 -6.31
C LEU A 96 -13.17 16.78 -5.93
N GLU A 97 -13.59 16.37 -4.73
CA GLU A 97 -14.95 16.58 -4.23
C GLU A 97 -15.32 18.07 -4.16
N GLU A 98 -14.44 18.91 -3.61
CA GLU A 98 -14.62 20.36 -3.54
C GLU A 98 -14.72 21.01 -4.94
N SER A 99 -14.11 20.37 -5.94
CA SER A 99 -14.16 20.81 -7.35
C SER A 99 -15.29 20.16 -8.15
N HIS A 100 -16.10 19.29 -7.54
CA HIS A 100 -17.17 18.51 -8.18
C HIS A 100 -16.64 17.60 -9.32
N ILE A 101 -15.44 17.08 -9.16
CA ILE A 101 -14.77 16.20 -10.12
C ILE A 101 -14.76 14.78 -9.55
N THR A 102 -15.21 13.82 -10.36
CA THR A 102 -15.24 12.40 -10.00
C THR A 102 -14.39 11.60 -11.00
N PRO A 103 -13.45 10.76 -10.55
CA PRO A 103 -12.71 9.91 -11.47
C PRO A 103 -13.60 8.82 -12.07
N ASP A 104 -13.39 8.50 -13.34
CA ASP A 104 -14.07 7.40 -14.04
C ASP A 104 -13.56 6.02 -13.60
N VAL A 105 -12.33 5.97 -13.12
CA VAL A 105 -11.67 4.75 -12.64
C VAL A 105 -10.56 5.10 -11.65
N VAL A 106 -10.39 4.25 -10.66
CA VAL A 106 -9.36 4.37 -9.61
C VAL A 106 -8.47 3.14 -9.65
N SER A 107 -7.18 3.33 -9.54
CA SER A 107 -6.21 2.26 -9.36
C SER A 107 -5.29 2.57 -8.20
N VAL A 108 -5.27 1.69 -7.21
CA VAL A 108 -4.54 1.87 -5.95
C VAL A 108 -3.63 0.67 -5.69
N CYS A 109 -2.62 0.84 -4.86
CA CYS A 109 -1.68 -0.24 -4.56
C CYS A 109 -1.38 -0.31 -3.06
N SER A 110 -1.34 -1.52 -2.50
CA SER A 110 -0.88 -1.71 -1.12
C SER A 110 -1.64 -0.79 -0.14
N GLY A 111 -0.94 -0.02 0.66
CA GLY A 111 -1.54 0.88 1.63
C GLY A 111 -2.50 1.93 1.05
N SER A 112 -2.38 2.37 -0.21
CA SER A 112 -3.37 3.27 -0.81
C SER A 112 -4.74 2.61 -1.01
N SER A 113 -4.80 1.27 -0.99
CA SER A 113 -6.05 0.51 -1.04
C SER A 113 -6.93 0.74 0.20
N LEU A 114 -6.31 1.04 1.34
CA LEU A 114 -7.01 1.38 2.58
C LEU A 114 -7.89 2.63 2.46
N PHE A 115 -7.55 3.53 1.56
CA PHE A 115 -8.24 4.79 1.33
C PHE A 115 -9.04 4.77 0.03
N GLY A 116 -8.44 4.29 -1.04
CA GLY A 116 -9.02 4.36 -2.38
C GLY A 116 -10.30 3.53 -2.53
N PHE A 117 -10.38 2.35 -1.95
CA PHE A 117 -11.61 1.55 -1.99
C PHE A 117 -12.78 2.21 -1.24
N PRO A 118 -12.63 2.70 0.02
CA PRO A 118 -13.69 3.45 0.68
C PRO A 118 -14.16 4.68 -0.10
N LEU A 119 -13.22 5.43 -0.67
CA LEU A 119 -13.54 6.60 -1.48
C LEU A 119 -14.28 6.20 -2.78
N ALA A 120 -13.84 5.14 -3.45
CA ALA A 120 -14.51 4.60 -4.63
C ALA A 120 -15.89 3.98 -4.31
N ALA A 121 -16.11 3.56 -3.06
CA ALA A 121 -17.41 3.13 -2.54
C ALA A 121 -18.37 4.31 -2.29
N GLY A 122 -17.93 5.54 -2.49
CA GLY A 122 -18.74 6.75 -2.30
C GLY A 122 -18.73 7.31 -0.88
N ILE A 123 -17.82 6.83 -0.02
CA ILE A 123 -17.65 7.42 1.33
C ILE A 123 -16.91 8.75 1.18
N PRO A 124 -17.42 9.87 1.72
CA PRO A 124 -16.79 11.17 1.65
C PRO A 124 -15.36 11.17 2.22
N ALA A 125 -14.47 11.97 1.63
CA ALA A 125 -13.07 12.04 2.06
C ALA A 125 -12.93 12.40 3.55
N GLU A 126 -13.79 13.25 4.08
CA GLU A 126 -13.80 13.62 5.50
C GLU A 126 -14.13 12.42 6.40
N GLU A 127 -15.13 11.63 6.03
CA GLU A 127 -15.51 10.42 6.77
C GLU A 127 -14.42 9.34 6.73
N VAL A 128 -13.75 9.16 5.58
CA VAL A 128 -12.60 8.26 5.46
C VAL A 128 -11.43 8.74 6.34
N ALA A 129 -11.20 10.06 6.41
CA ALA A 129 -10.20 10.64 7.28
C ALA A 129 -10.53 10.40 8.76
N GLU A 130 -11.76 10.68 9.19
CA GLU A 130 -12.23 10.45 10.57
C GLU A 130 -12.14 8.98 10.95
N PHE A 131 -12.62 8.08 10.08
CA PHE A 131 -12.49 6.63 10.28
C PHE A 131 -11.03 6.23 10.51
N THR A 132 -10.13 6.69 9.65
CA THR A 132 -8.70 6.36 9.73
C THR A 132 -8.04 6.90 11.01
N LEU A 133 -8.34 8.14 11.38
CA LEU A 133 -7.84 8.76 12.61
C LEU A 133 -8.40 8.11 13.89
N GLY A 134 -9.59 7.53 13.79
CA GLY A 134 -10.25 6.79 14.87
C GLY A 134 -9.71 5.37 15.10
N LEU A 135 -8.95 4.82 14.14
CA LEU A 135 -8.41 3.46 14.23
C LEU A 135 -7.39 3.34 15.38
N ARG A 136 -7.55 2.28 16.16
CA ARG A 136 -6.61 1.86 17.19
C ARG A 136 -5.83 0.65 16.71
N THR A 137 -4.64 0.41 17.27
CA THR A 137 -3.80 -0.75 16.91
C THR A 137 -4.56 -2.07 16.98
N GLN A 138 -5.45 -2.22 17.92
CA GLN A 138 -6.30 -3.42 18.07
C GLN A 138 -7.31 -3.61 16.93
N ASP A 139 -7.59 -2.60 16.13
CA ASP A 139 -8.56 -2.65 15.04
C ASP A 139 -7.93 -3.20 13.75
N TYR A 140 -6.60 -3.20 13.64
CA TYR A 140 -5.89 -3.63 12.43
C TYR A 140 -4.70 -4.57 12.68
N VAL A 141 -4.25 -4.78 13.93
CA VAL A 141 -3.15 -5.69 14.27
C VAL A 141 -3.67 -6.90 15.05
N ASP A 142 -3.54 -8.07 14.45
CA ASP A 142 -3.72 -9.38 15.06
C ASP A 142 -2.42 -10.19 14.91
N VAL A 143 -1.67 -10.29 16.01
CA VAL A 143 -0.38 -10.99 15.99
C VAL A 143 -0.57 -12.49 15.75
N ASN A 144 0.15 -13.04 14.79
CA ASN A 144 0.15 -14.47 14.47
C ASN A 144 1.00 -15.28 15.47
N TRP A 145 0.49 -15.44 16.70
CA TRP A 145 1.18 -16.19 17.76
C TRP A 145 1.42 -17.65 17.40
N SER A 146 0.48 -18.29 16.70
CA SER A 146 0.61 -19.68 16.25
C SER A 146 1.69 -19.82 15.19
N GLY A 147 1.75 -18.91 14.21
CA GLY A 147 2.80 -18.87 13.21
C GLY A 147 4.17 -18.63 13.81
N LEU A 148 4.27 -17.67 14.75
CA LEU A 148 5.52 -17.40 15.46
C LEU A 148 6.00 -18.59 16.31
N ALA A 149 5.08 -19.32 16.96
CA ALA A 149 5.41 -20.54 17.67
C ALA A 149 5.86 -21.68 16.73
N SER A 150 5.25 -21.80 15.54
CA SER A 150 5.63 -22.81 14.55
C SER A 150 7.04 -22.60 14.00
N VAL A 151 7.48 -21.34 13.89
CA VAL A 151 8.88 -21.01 13.54
C VAL A 151 9.86 -21.62 14.52
N ALA A 152 9.53 -21.64 15.82
CA ALA A 152 10.40 -22.22 16.84
C ALA A 152 10.39 -23.76 16.83
N LEU A 153 9.26 -24.38 16.45
CA LEU A 153 9.06 -25.82 16.52
C LEU A 153 9.38 -26.54 15.20
N ASP A 154 9.13 -25.93 14.04
CA ASP A 154 9.21 -26.57 12.71
C ASP A 154 10.03 -25.78 11.69
N VAL A 155 11.03 -25.04 12.14
CA VAL A 155 11.99 -24.35 11.27
C VAL A 155 11.31 -23.48 10.19
N GLY A 156 10.20 -22.84 10.55
CA GLY A 156 9.49 -21.89 9.67
C GLY A 156 8.51 -22.53 8.68
N ARG A 157 8.25 -23.81 8.74
CA ARG A 157 7.15 -24.42 8.01
C ARG A 157 5.82 -23.88 8.56
N GLY A 158 4.98 -23.37 7.68
CA GLY A 158 3.68 -22.79 8.05
C GLY A 158 3.73 -21.35 8.56
N PHE A 159 4.90 -20.70 8.64
CA PHE A 159 4.98 -19.27 8.95
C PHE A 159 4.87 -18.44 7.67
N ALA A 160 3.82 -17.64 7.57
CA ALA A 160 3.58 -16.79 6.42
C ALA A 160 3.66 -15.28 6.76
N GLY A 161 3.28 -14.86 7.98
CA GLY A 161 3.35 -13.47 8.41
C GLY A 161 3.34 -13.28 9.93
N VAL A 162 3.80 -12.12 10.38
CA VAL A 162 3.79 -11.71 11.80
C VAL A 162 2.38 -11.33 12.25
N VAL A 163 1.56 -10.81 11.34
CA VAL A 163 0.18 -10.38 11.55
C VAL A 163 -0.73 -11.27 10.70
N VAL A 164 -1.87 -11.70 11.26
CA VAL A 164 -2.86 -12.51 10.54
C VAL A 164 -3.62 -11.66 9.51
N GLY A 165 -3.99 -10.44 9.87
CA GLY A 165 -4.72 -9.49 9.01
C GLY A 165 -6.24 -9.65 8.99
N GLU A 166 -6.82 -10.53 9.80
CA GLU A 166 -8.27 -10.70 9.87
C GLU A 166 -8.97 -9.48 10.48
N ARG A 167 -8.32 -8.83 11.45
CA ARG A 167 -8.88 -7.64 12.10
C ARG A 167 -9.06 -6.49 11.13
N ILE A 168 -8.12 -6.29 10.22
CA ILE A 168 -8.25 -5.24 9.22
C ILE A 168 -9.39 -5.56 8.24
N GLU A 169 -9.54 -6.81 7.81
CA GLU A 169 -10.68 -7.22 6.99
C GLU A 169 -12.01 -6.95 7.70
N GLN A 170 -12.11 -7.35 8.99
CA GLN A 170 -13.31 -7.10 9.80
C GLN A 170 -13.59 -5.60 10.00
N THR A 171 -12.55 -4.80 10.17
CA THR A 171 -12.66 -3.35 10.36
C THR A 171 -13.19 -2.67 9.09
N TYR A 172 -12.68 -3.05 7.93
CA TYR A 172 -13.21 -2.54 6.66
C TYR A 172 -14.57 -3.12 6.29
N ARG A 173 -14.88 -4.35 6.70
CA ARG A 173 -16.23 -4.90 6.56
C ARG A 173 -17.26 -4.14 7.39
N ARG A 174 -16.90 -3.63 8.57
CA ARG A 174 -17.79 -2.75 9.36
C ARG A 174 -18.07 -1.42 8.67
N LEU A 175 -17.11 -0.89 7.90
CA LEU A 175 -17.24 0.35 7.16
C LEU A 175 -18.02 0.16 5.85
N LEU A 176 -17.72 -0.91 5.09
CA LEU A 176 -18.18 -1.14 3.73
C LEU A 176 -19.31 -2.17 3.62
N GLY A 177 -19.64 -2.86 4.73
CA GLY A 177 -20.53 -4.03 4.68
C GLY A 177 -19.91 -5.19 3.92
N ASP A 178 -20.76 -5.96 3.26
CA ASP A 178 -20.37 -7.06 2.36
C ASP A 178 -20.33 -6.60 0.88
N MET A 179 -20.16 -5.29 0.63
CA MET A 179 -20.06 -4.73 -0.71
C MET A 179 -19.01 -5.48 -1.53
N THR A 180 -19.37 -5.88 -2.73
CA THR A 180 -18.49 -6.54 -3.70
C THR A 180 -17.84 -5.54 -4.63
N LEU A 181 -16.80 -5.95 -5.36
CA LEU A 181 -16.12 -5.07 -6.32
C LEU A 181 -17.05 -4.59 -7.44
N SER A 182 -18.02 -5.42 -7.88
CA SER A 182 -19.00 -5.03 -8.90
C SER A 182 -20.02 -4.00 -8.44
N GLU A 183 -20.20 -3.84 -7.13
CA GLU A 183 -21.13 -2.87 -6.54
C GLU A 183 -20.50 -1.49 -6.28
N LEU A 184 -19.19 -1.35 -6.52
CA LEU A 184 -18.51 -0.06 -6.35
C LEU A 184 -19.06 0.98 -7.33
N PRO A 185 -19.52 2.16 -6.85
CA PRO A 185 -19.97 3.28 -7.69
C PRO A 185 -18.90 3.73 -8.71
N ILE A 186 -17.62 3.70 -8.29
CA ILE A 186 -16.49 4.02 -9.14
C ILE A 186 -15.63 2.76 -9.25
N PRO A 187 -15.36 2.24 -10.47
CA PRO A 187 -14.47 1.11 -10.66
C PRO A 187 -13.13 1.33 -9.97
N CYS A 188 -12.78 0.47 -9.02
CA CYS A 188 -11.51 0.53 -8.29
C CYS A 188 -10.76 -0.78 -8.40
N TYR A 189 -9.45 -0.69 -8.64
CA TYR A 189 -8.56 -1.82 -8.84
C TYR A 189 -7.37 -1.77 -7.90
N ALA A 190 -6.93 -2.93 -7.44
CA ALA A 190 -5.66 -3.07 -6.74
C ALA A 190 -4.88 -4.29 -7.24
N PRO A 191 -3.55 -4.20 -7.41
CA PRO A 191 -2.73 -5.35 -7.72
C PRO A 191 -2.71 -6.32 -6.52
N ILE A 192 -2.93 -7.58 -6.81
CA ILE A 192 -2.76 -8.71 -5.90
C ILE A 192 -1.90 -9.78 -6.58
N TRP A 193 -1.07 -10.46 -5.81
CA TRP A 193 -0.14 -11.45 -6.35
C TRP A 193 -0.52 -12.85 -5.88
N ASN A 194 -0.77 -13.74 -6.85
CA ASN A 194 -1.03 -15.16 -6.62
C ASN A 194 0.27 -15.89 -6.31
N VAL A 195 0.34 -16.47 -5.12
CA VAL A 195 1.56 -17.12 -4.62
C VAL A 195 1.86 -18.41 -5.37
N GLU A 196 0.84 -19.25 -5.60
CA GLU A 196 1.00 -20.56 -6.23
C GLU A 196 1.33 -20.46 -7.72
N GLU A 197 0.66 -19.52 -8.40
CA GLU A 197 0.81 -19.35 -9.84
C GLU A 197 1.90 -18.35 -10.21
N ASN A 198 2.48 -17.66 -9.22
CA ASN A 198 3.47 -16.60 -9.41
C ASN A 198 2.98 -15.55 -10.42
N ARG A 199 1.74 -15.11 -10.28
CA ARG A 199 1.06 -14.23 -11.23
C ARG A 199 0.49 -12.99 -10.55
N LEU A 200 0.74 -11.82 -11.15
CA LEU A 200 0.11 -10.57 -10.77
C LEU A 200 -1.26 -10.45 -11.41
N GLU A 201 -2.26 -10.11 -10.62
CA GLU A 201 -3.60 -9.76 -11.08
C GLU A 201 -4.03 -8.41 -10.50
N TYR A 202 -4.99 -7.77 -11.16
CA TYR A 202 -5.59 -6.53 -10.67
C TYR A 202 -7.02 -6.82 -10.25
N ALA A 203 -7.24 -6.96 -8.95
CA ALA A 203 -8.58 -7.20 -8.40
C ALA A 203 -9.44 -5.95 -8.54
N GLY A 204 -10.54 -6.08 -9.23
CA GLY A 204 -11.50 -5.03 -9.52
C GLY A 204 -12.77 -5.57 -10.18
N PRO A 205 -13.72 -4.70 -10.54
CA PRO A 205 -15.07 -5.12 -10.97
C PRO A 205 -15.10 -6.00 -12.22
N LYS A 206 -14.16 -5.85 -13.15
CA LYS A 206 -14.12 -6.69 -14.36
C LYS A 206 -13.36 -8.00 -14.20
N THR A 207 -12.51 -8.10 -13.21
CA THR A 207 -11.63 -9.26 -13.02
C THR A 207 -12.11 -10.18 -11.90
N HIS A 208 -12.62 -9.59 -10.82
CA HIS A 208 -13.06 -10.29 -9.60
C HIS A 208 -14.37 -9.68 -9.07
N PRO A 209 -15.46 -9.64 -9.86
CA PRO A 209 -16.69 -8.90 -9.53
C PRO A 209 -17.31 -9.25 -8.18
N ASP A 210 -17.28 -10.53 -7.80
CA ASP A 210 -17.96 -11.06 -6.63
C ASP A 210 -17.13 -11.02 -5.33
N LEU A 211 -15.86 -10.57 -5.42
CA LEU A 211 -15.04 -10.49 -4.21
C LEU A 211 -15.47 -9.32 -3.32
N PRO A 212 -15.63 -9.55 -2.00
CA PRO A 212 -15.89 -8.48 -1.05
C PRO A 212 -14.72 -7.48 -1.03
N VAL A 213 -15.04 -6.17 -1.08
CA VAL A 213 -14.05 -5.09 -1.09
C VAL A 213 -13.10 -5.19 0.11
N ALA A 214 -13.64 -5.45 1.32
CA ALA A 214 -12.82 -5.59 2.53
C ALA A 214 -11.78 -6.72 2.42
N ARG A 215 -12.12 -7.81 1.73
CA ARG A 215 -11.21 -8.93 1.50
C ARG A 215 -10.12 -8.59 0.50
N VAL A 216 -10.46 -7.83 -0.53
CA VAL A 216 -9.48 -7.32 -1.51
C VAL A 216 -8.52 -6.33 -0.85
N ILE A 217 -9.01 -5.43 -0.01
CA ILE A 217 -8.16 -4.52 0.78
C ILE A 217 -7.16 -5.34 1.59
N ARG A 218 -7.61 -6.38 2.30
CA ARG A 218 -6.70 -7.25 3.07
C ARG A 218 -5.65 -7.92 2.18
N ALA A 219 -6.03 -8.45 1.02
CA ALA A 219 -5.10 -9.08 0.08
C ALA A 219 -4.08 -8.06 -0.47
N ALA A 220 -4.56 -6.87 -0.84
CA ALA A 220 -3.73 -5.80 -1.40
C ALA A 220 -2.68 -5.24 -0.42
N ILE A 221 -2.85 -5.45 0.89
CA ILE A 221 -1.87 -5.04 1.92
C ILE A 221 -1.13 -6.22 2.55
N ALA A 222 -1.38 -7.45 2.11
CA ALA A 222 -0.75 -8.65 2.65
C ALA A 222 0.72 -8.76 2.20
N ILE A 223 1.56 -7.85 2.72
CA ILE A 223 3.00 -7.80 2.41
C ILE A 223 3.64 -9.11 2.92
N PRO A 224 4.28 -9.90 2.04
CA PRO A 224 4.94 -11.14 2.42
C PRO A 224 5.88 -10.97 3.61
N LEU A 225 5.88 -11.92 4.53
CA LEU A 225 6.60 -11.95 5.80
C LEU A 225 6.03 -11.03 6.90
N PHE A 226 5.18 -10.06 6.57
CA PHE A 226 4.58 -9.16 7.55
C PHE A 226 3.12 -9.52 7.84
N ILE A 227 2.32 -9.75 6.81
CA ILE A 227 0.91 -10.10 6.92
C ILE A 227 0.67 -11.41 6.20
N ASP A 228 -0.13 -12.29 6.81
CA ASP A 228 -0.47 -13.60 6.21
C ASP A 228 -1.19 -13.42 4.87
N PRO A 229 -0.86 -14.26 3.86
CA PRO A 229 -1.60 -14.31 2.61
C PRO A 229 -3.09 -14.55 2.84
N VAL A 230 -3.90 -14.00 1.97
CA VAL A 230 -5.36 -14.21 1.98
C VAL A 230 -5.70 -15.41 1.13
N LYS A 231 -6.47 -16.35 1.67
CA LYS A 231 -6.94 -17.49 0.87
C LYS A 231 -8.25 -17.13 0.17
N ILE A 232 -8.21 -17.10 -1.18
CA ILE A 232 -9.37 -16.86 -2.05
C ILE A 232 -9.43 -18.03 -3.05
N ASP A 233 -10.55 -18.73 -3.12
CA ASP A 233 -10.79 -19.87 -4.03
C ASP A 233 -9.70 -20.96 -3.99
N GLY A 234 -9.17 -21.19 -2.79
CA GLY A 234 -8.15 -22.21 -2.56
C GLY A 234 -6.72 -21.75 -2.78
N LEU A 235 -6.49 -20.60 -3.41
CA LEU A 235 -5.19 -20.00 -3.70
C LEU A 235 -4.83 -18.92 -2.66
N HIS A 236 -3.53 -18.65 -2.49
CA HIS A 236 -3.03 -17.63 -1.56
C HIS A 236 -2.63 -16.37 -2.30
N TRP A 237 -3.10 -15.23 -1.79
CA TRP A 237 -2.92 -13.91 -2.38
C TRP A 237 -2.19 -12.98 -1.44
N CYS A 238 -1.19 -12.30 -1.97
CA CYS A 238 -0.38 -11.30 -1.29
C CYS A 238 -0.53 -9.93 -1.94
N ASP A 239 0.08 -8.92 -1.29
CA ASP A 239 0.22 -7.57 -1.82
C ASP A 239 0.94 -7.58 -3.18
N GLY A 240 0.23 -7.16 -4.23
CA GLY A 240 0.77 -7.07 -5.59
C GLY A 240 1.77 -5.93 -5.77
N GLY A 241 1.85 -4.99 -4.84
CA GLY A 241 2.85 -3.93 -4.84
C GLY A 241 4.29 -4.42 -4.72
N ILE A 242 4.49 -5.70 -4.35
CA ILE A 242 5.81 -6.35 -4.46
C ILE A 242 6.28 -6.50 -5.90
N VAL A 243 5.35 -6.50 -6.86
CA VAL A 243 5.60 -6.59 -8.29
C VAL A 243 5.30 -5.27 -8.97
N ASP A 244 4.12 -4.69 -8.78
CA ASP A 244 3.71 -3.42 -9.41
C ASP A 244 3.23 -2.42 -8.36
N ILE A 245 4.11 -1.50 -7.98
CA ILE A 245 3.85 -0.47 -6.98
C ILE A 245 3.06 0.72 -7.54
N PHE A 246 3.04 0.91 -8.87
CA PHE A 246 2.35 1.98 -9.57
C PHE A 246 1.45 1.40 -10.67
N PRO A 247 0.23 0.95 -10.31
CA PRO A 247 -0.61 0.11 -11.14
C PRO A 247 -1.38 0.92 -12.21
N VAL A 248 -0.77 1.17 -13.35
CA VAL A 248 -1.36 1.94 -14.46
C VAL A 248 -2.25 1.10 -15.38
N ARG A 249 -2.07 -0.22 -15.41
CA ARG A 249 -2.80 -1.10 -16.34
C ARG A 249 -4.32 -1.03 -16.22
N PRO A 250 -4.93 -0.91 -15.02
CA PRO A 250 -6.37 -0.77 -14.91
C PRO A 250 -6.95 0.41 -15.68
N VAL A 251 -6.27 1.55 -15.68
CA VAL A 251 -6.72 2.78 -16.33
C VAL A 251 -6.40 2.83 -17.84
N LEU A 252 -5.44 2.02 -18.31
CA LEU A 252 -5.03 1.99 -19.70
C LEU A 252 -5.57 0.79 -20.49
N GLU A 253 -5.71 -0.38 -19.84
CA GLU A 253 -5.96 -1.64 -20.52
C GLU A 253 -7.22 -2.38 -20.06
N ILE A 254 -7.51 -2.40 -18.75
CA ILE A 254 -8.59 -3.22 -18.18
C ILE A 254 -9.93 -2.49 -18.34
N GLU A 255 -9.96 -1.22 -17.95
CA GLU A 255 -11.10 -0.35 -18.22
C GLU A 255 -11.00 0.29 -19.62
N LYS A 256 -12.06 0.98 -20.01
CA LYS A 256 -11.95 1.85 -21.17
C LYS A 256 -10.84 2.87 -20.91
N PRO A 257 -9.84 3.00 -21.79
CA PRO A 257 -8.73 3.91 -21.58
C PRO A 257 -9.18 5.32 -21.20
N VAL A 258 -8.45 5.94 -20.28
CA VAL A 258 -8.70 7.31 -19.87
C VAL A 258 -7.83 8.28 -20.67
N ASP A 259 -8.31 9.52 -20.80
CA ASP A 259 -7.60 10.58 -21.53
C ASP A 259 -6.62 11.32 -20.61
N VAL A 260 -6.92 11.34 -19.30
CA VAL A 260 -6.12 12.03 -18.28
C VAL A 260 -5.93 11.14 -17.08
N VAL A 261 -4.72 11.12 -16.53
CA VAL A 261 -4.41 10.41 -15.29
C VAL A 261 -3.85 11.38 -14.25
N LEU A 262 -4.49 11.40 -13.09
CA LEU A 262 -3.91 12.02 -11.89
C LEU A 262 -3.12 10.96 -11.12
N ALA A 263 -1.79 11.09 -11.14
CA ALA A 263 -0.89 10.19 -10.44
C ALA A 263 -0.57 10.71 -9.03
N VAL A 264 -0.90 9.93 -8.01
CA VAL A 264 -0.55 10.22 -6.60
C VAL A 264 0.63 9.35 -6.21
N ASN A 265 1.81 9.98 -6.10
CA ASN A 265 3.04 9.28 -5.73
C ASN A 265 3.32 9.47 -4.23
N GLY A 266 3.07 8.45 -3.43
CA GLY A 266 3.41 8.39 -2.00
C GLY A 266 4.59 7.47 -1.67
N PHE A 267 5.29 6.92 -2.68
CA PHE A 267 6.29 5.89 -2.49
C PHE A 267 7.73 6.41 -2.54
N TYR A 268 8.04 7.29 -3.49
CA TYR A 268 9.40 7.81 -3.69
C TYR A 268 9.38 9.24 -4.25
N PRO A 269 10.38 10.06 -3.96
CA PRO A 269 10.50 11.38 -4.56
C PRO A 269 10.79 11.29 -6.07
N PRO A 270 10.35 12.28 -6.88
CA PRO A 270 10.60 12.32 -8.33
C PRO A 270 12.09 12.28 -8.67
N ASP A 271 12.91 12.93 -7.87
CA ASP A 271 14.37 13.04 -8.04
C ASP A 271 15.10 12.11 -7.07
N PHE A 272 14.73 10.83 -7.07
CA PHE A 272 15.34 9.85 -6.19
C PHE A 272 16.80 9.58 -6.58
N GLU A 273 17.67 10.56 -6.34
CA GLU A 273 19.11 10.41 -6.40
C GLU A 273 19.68 10.25 -4.99
N GLY A 274 20.06 9.02 -4.69
CA GLY A 274 21.18 8.78 -3.82
C GLY A 274 20.97 8.62 -2.31
N GLU A 275 19.86 8.99 -1.66
CA GLU A 275 19.73 8.74 -0.22
C GLU A 275 19.54 7.25 0.14
N SER A 276 18.95 6.46 -0.74
CA SER A 276 18.95 5.00 -0.59
C SER A 276 20.36 4.38 -0.68
N ALA A 277 21.30 5.07 -1.29
CA ALA A 277 22.70 4.65 -1.37
C ALA A 277 23.41 4.67 0.00
N HIS A 278 22.92 5.39 1.00
CA HIS A 278 23.51 5.37 2.34
C HIS A 278 23.49 3.99 2.98
N GLY A 279 22.46 3.17 2.69
CA GLY A 279 22.38 1.79 3.16
C GLY A 279 23.48 0.88 2.61
N TRP A 280 24.01 1.16 1.42
CA TRP A 280 25.07 0.38 0.78
C TRP A 280 26.47 0.76 1.30
N ARG A 281 26.64 1.97 1.81
CA ARG A 281 27.90 2.43 2.39
C ARG A 281 28.14 1.92 3.81
N ASP A 282 27.10 1.42 4.47
CA ASP A 282 27.24 0.78 5.78
C ASP A 282 27.73 -0.65 5.59
N ALA A 283 29.01 -0.86 5.86
CA ALA A 283 29.64 -2.21 5.83
C ALA A 283 28.99 -3.24 6.77
N ARG A 284 28.06 -2.79 7.62
CA ARG A 284 27.26 -3.63 8.53
C ARG A 284 25.87 -3.96 7.99
N ALA A 285 25.54 -3.56 6.75
CA ALA A 285 24.26 -3.87 6.15
C ALA A 285 24.06 -5.40 6.09
N SER A 286 22.99 -5.89 6.71
CA SER A 286 22.65 -7.31 6.67
C SER A 286 22.16 -7.71 5.28
N VAL A 287 22.35 -8.99 4.91
CA VAL A 287 21.84 -9.55 3.64
C VAL A 287 20.34 -9.28 3.45
N LEU A 288 19.56 -9.34 4.53
CA LEU A 288 18.12 -9.01 4.48
C LEU A 288 17.86 -7.55 4.12
N ARG A 289 18.69 -6.63 4.61
CA ARG A 289 18.59 -5.21 4.27
C ARG A 289 18.96 -4.97 2.82
N ILE A 290 20.01 -5.64 2.33
CA ILE A 290 20.41 -5.60 0.92
C ILE A 290 19.28 -6.16 0.03
N ALA A 291 18.71 -7.32 0.37
CA ALA A 291 17.60 -7.91 -0.38
C ALA A 291 16.36 -6.99 -0.42
N ALA A 292 16.02 -6.37 0.71
CA ALA A 292 14.93 -5.39 0.77
C ALA A 292 15.21 -4.18 -0.13
N GLN A 293 16.44 -3.69 -0.16
CA GLN A 293 16.85 -2.55 -0.97
C GLN A 293 16.84 -2.87 -2.47
N VAL A 294 17.31 -4.06 -2.87
CA VAL A 294 17.23 -4.54 -4.26
C VAL A 294 15.77 -4.56 -4.72
N ARG A 295 14.86 -5.10 -3.87
CA ARG A 295 13.43 -5.11 -4.19
C ARG A 295 12.87 -3.69 -4.36
N THR A 296 13.22 -2.78 -3.46
CA THR A 296 12.79 -1.38 -3.56
C THR A 296 13.29 -0.74 -4.85
N SER A 297 14.54 -0.99 -5.24
CA SER A 297 15.08 -0.48 -6.50
C SER A 297 14.34 -1.03 -7.72
N GLN A 298 14.00 -2.32 -7.71
CA GLN A 298 13.19 -2.92 -8.78
C GLN A 298 11.79 -2.30 -8.88
N GLN A 299 11.14 -2.05 -7.74
CA GLN A 299 9.84 -1.38 -7.70
C GLN A 299 9.91 0.05 -8.25
N ILE A 300 10.97 0.79 -7.92
CA ILE A 300 11.20 2.15 -8.44
C ILE A 300 11.38 2.13 -9.96
N GLU A 301 12.21 1.24 -10.49
CA GLU A 301 12.41 1.14 -11.94
C GLU A 301 11.14 0.76 -12.69
N LEU A 302 10.34 -0.16 -12.15
CA LEU A 302 9.06 -0.50 -12.74
C LEU A 302 8.09 0.68 -12.70
N ALA A 303 8.05 1.41 -11.58
CA ALA A 303 7.21 2.60 -11.45
C ALA A 303 7.62 3.71 -12.43
N ARG A 304 8.93 3.90 -12.69
CA ARG A 304 9.42 4.82 -13.73
C ARG A 304 8.96 4.39 -15.11
N THR A 305 9.11 3.10 -15.44
CA THR A 305 8.64 2.55 -16.71
C THR A 305 7.14 2.75 -16.89
N ASN A 306 6.35 2.53 -15.84
CA ASN A 306 4.91 2.77 -15.87
C ASN A 306 4.58 4.27 -16.04
N LEU A 307 5.34 5.17 -15.43
CA LEU A 307 5.17 6.62 -15.60
C LEU A 307 5.51 7.07 -17.03
N GLU A 308 6.59 6.54 -17.61
CA GLU A 308 6.96 6.80 -19.01
C GLU A 308 5.88 6.31 -19.96
N ARG A 309 5.34 5.12 -19.70
CA ARG A 309 4.20 4.58 -20.44
C ARG A 309 2.97 5.48 -20.35
N LEU A 310 2.60 5.93 -19.15
CA LEU A 310 1.51 6.89 -18.98
C LEU A 310 1.71 8.15 -19.81
N ARG A 311 2.91 8.73 -19.78
CA ARG A 311 3.24 9.93 -20.56
C ARG A 311 3.17 9.70 -22.08
N ALA A 312 3.39 8.48 -22.54
CA ALA A 312 3.31 8.13 -23.94
C ALA A 312 1.86 7.84 -24.42
N GLU A 313 0.99 7.38 -23.52
CA GLU A 313 -0.38 6.95 -23.83
C GLU A 313 -1.45 7.98 -23.41
N THR A 314 -1.08 8.96 -22.57
CA THR A 314 -1.94 10.07 -22.13
C THR A 314 -1.25 11.40 -22.40
N GLU A 315 -2.02 12.43 -22.74
CA GLU A 315 -1.50 13.80 -22.97
C GLU A 315 -1.20 14.54 -21.64
#